data_6b0d4471c675f91b0e21367cfd68150d
#
_entry.id   6b0d4471c675f91b0e21367cfd68150d
#
_cell.length_a   1.000
_cell.length_b   1.000
_cell.length_c   1.000
_cell.angle_alpha   90.00
_cell.angle_beta   90.00
_cell.angle_gamma   90.00
#
_symmetry.space_group_name_H-M   'P 1'
#
loop_
_entity.id
_entity.type
_entity.pdbx_description
1 polymer ?
#
loop_
_entity_poly.entity_id
_entity_poly.type
_entity_poly.pdbx_seq_one_letter_code
_entity_poly.pdbx_strand_id
1 'polypeptide(L)'
;MNGSGTAGANLRDAMLINVATMAMNVAASVICARMLGPAGRGAFSVVSLWPILATGVGTLGLPRAVTFYLAKDRQDTSLVTTGAFALGLASILSAAVLYCALPKLAASQPPSVIAYARWSLVLLPLLYLGNLPYYALQGLHRLRTWNAIRVQFSVLWLTMHVAGYLLKRTDLGFYVWGYILVTVVHNLTWLAVFVVQFPAFGPIRTDRAQDLLKYGLPLTLASLPQSLNLRLDQVLMAALVPPRFLGLYVIAVAWSGITTPALTAFSQVLFPILLAIDDTHRQFTMLARSARLTTMCAAACAVVLIICAPVAIPLIYGRAFAEAALAACILSAGSVFLALNNILSEGFRAVGLTKHPMYAELTGFAATGVLLVMLLPRWPLLGASVASVISYAISAAVLISSATRSGAAPSRTFIVPEASDFGVIRRLIREARLTIRPVRTEKCISC
;
A
#
# COMPACT_ATOMS: atom_id res chain seq x y z
N MET A 1 6.89 -32.04 -18.36
CA MET A 1 5.94 -31.11 -19.00
C MET A 1 4.64 -30.89 -18.21
N ASN A 2 4.68 -30.82 -16.87
CA ASN A 2 3.47 -30.62 -16.02
C ASN A 2 3.47 -29.29 -15.27
N GLY A 3 4.25 -28.30 -15.71
CA GLY A 3 4.40 -27.04 -14.98
C GLY A 3 3.39 -25.93 -15.31
N SER A 4 2.72 -25.99 -16.45
CA SER A 4 1.82 -24.90 -16.89
C SER A 4 0.45 -24.91 -16.18
N GLY A 5 -0.07 -26.07 -15.84
CA GLY A 5 -1.34 -26.19 -15.13
C GLY A 5 -1.27 -25.74 -13.67
N THR A 6 -0.15 -26.00 -13.00
CA THR A 6 0.07 -25.59 -11.60
C THR A 6 0.35 -24.08 -11.45
N ALA A 7 1.03 -23.47 -12.41
CA ALA A 7 1.29 -22.05 -12.40
C ALA A 7 0.00 -21.22 -12.60
N GLY A 8 -0.87 -21.64 -13.52
CA GLY A 8 -2.17 -20.99 -13.75
C GLY A 8 -3.12 -21.12 -12.56
N ALA A 9 -3.16 -22.28 -11.90
CA ALA A 9 -3.95 -22.48 -10.69
C ALA A 9 -3.44 -21.62 -9.54
N ASN A 10 -2.14 -21.53 -9.32
CA ASN A 10 -1.53 -20.69 -8.29
C ASN A 10 -1.79 -19.19 -8.51
N LEU A 11 -1.80 -18.74 -9.76
CA LEU A 11 -2.11 -17.35 -10.10
C LEU A 11 -3.58 -17.02 -9.82
N ARG A 12 -4.51 -17.89 -10.24
CA ARG A 12 -5.94 -17.72 -9.96
C ARG A 12 -6.22 -17.67 -8.46
N ASP A 13 -5.62 -18.59 -7.69
CA ASP A 13 -5.80 -18.66 -6.24
C ASP A 13 -5.24 -17.39 -5.55
N ALA A 14 -4.08 -16.90 -5.99
CA ALA A 14 -3.52 -15.63 -5.49
C ALA A 14 -4.42 -14.43 -5.80
N MET A 15 -5.05 -14.37 -6.98
CA MET A 15 -6.00 -13.31 -7.34
C MET A 15 -7.26 -13.38 -6.48
N LEU A 16 -7.84 -14.57 -6.29
CA LEU A 16 -9.02 -14.77 -5.43
C LEU A 16 -8.73 -14.36 -3.99
N ILE A 17 -7.58 -14.73 -3.45
CA ILE A 17 -7.13 -14.33 -2.11
C ILE A 17 -6.99 -12.82 -2.01
N ASN A 18 -6.41 -12.16 -3.01
CA ASN A 18 -6.27 -10.69 -3.01
C ASN A 18 -7.64 -10.00 -3.00
N VAL A 19 -8.59 -10.45 -3.81
CA VAL A 19 -9.95 -9.90 -3.84
C VAL A 19 -10.68 -10.14 -2.52
N ALA A 20 -10.58 -11.36 -1.98
CA ALA A 20 -11.23 -11.70 -0.71
C ALA A 20 -10.67 -10.88 0.47
N THR A 21 -9.34 -10.77 0.59
CA THR A 21 -8.71 -9.96 1.64
C THR A 21 -9.06 -8.47 1.49
N MET A 22 -9.11 -7.95 0.27
CA MET A 22 -9.54 -6.58 0.01
C MET A 22 -11.00 -6.36 0.44
N ALA A 23 -11.91 -7.26 0.07
CA ALA A 23 -13.32 -7.17 0.46
C ALA A 23 -13.50 -7.20 1.98
N MET A 24 -12.79 -8.10 2.68
CA MET A 24 -12.80 -8.18 4.14
C MET A 24 -12.29 -6.88 4.80
N ASN A 25 -11.20 -6.31 4.29
CA ASN A 25 -10.64 -5.08 4.82
C ASN A 25 -11.55 -3.86 4.57
N VAL A 26 -12.22 -3.80 3.41
CA VAL A 26 -13.23 -2.77 3.11
C VAL A 26 -14.43 -2.91 4.05
N ALA A 27 -14.96 -4.12 4.24
CA ALA A 27 -16.06 -4.38 5.16
C ALA A 27 -15.72 -3.96 6.59
N ALA A 28 -14.54 -4.34 7.09
CA ALA A 28 -14.04 -3.93 8.40
C ALA A 28 -13.94 -2.39 8.52
N SER A 29 -13.43 -1.72 7.48
CA SER A 29 -13.32 -0.25 7.44
C SER A 29 -14.69 0.43 7.49
N VAL A 30 -15.69 -0.11 6.79
CA VAL A 30 -17.07 0.39 6.79
C VAL A 30 -17.70 0.25 8.19
N ILE A 31 -17.58 -0.93 8.79
CA ILE A 31 -18.11 -1.19 10.14
C ILE A 31 -17.44 -0.24 11.13
N CYS A 32 -16.11 -0.13 11.12
CA CYS A 32 -15.36 0.77 11.98
C CYS A 32 -15.86 2.22 11.85
N ALA A 33 -16.02 2.71 10.63
CA ALA A 33 -16.48 4.07 10.38
C ALA A 33 -17.89 4.31 10.89
N ARG A 34 -18.83 3.38 10.63
CA ARG A 34 -20.21 3.49 11.09
C ARG A 34 -20.34 3.48 12.61
N MET A 35 -19.53 2.67 13.30
CA MET A 35 -19.59 2.54 14.75
C MET A 35 -18.93 3.72 15.47
N LEU A 36 -17.80 4.19 14.99
CA LEU A 36 -17.01 5.25 15.64
C LEU A 36 -17.36 6.67 15.19
N GLY A 37 -18.02 6.82 14.05
CA GLY A 37 -18.24 8.12 13.43
C GLY A 37 -16.92 8.80 12.96
N PRO A 38 -17.00 10.01 12.38
CA PRO A 38 -15.80 10.66 11.81
C PRO A 38 -14.69 10.93 12.83
N ALA A 39 -15.04 11.43 14.03
CA ALA A 39 -14.04 11.74 15.04
C ALA A 39 -13.36 10.48 15.61
N GLY A 40 -14.14 9.46 15.95
CA GLY A 40 -13.59 8.20 16.45
C GLY A 40 -12.80 7.45 15.39
N ARG A 41 -13.23 7.46 14.12
CA ARG A 41 -12.50 6.87 13.01
C ARG A 41 -11.16 7.58 12.77
N GLY A 42 -11.13 8.91 12.90
CA GLY A 42 -9.91 9.70 12.84
C GLY A 42 -8.97 9.40 13.99
N ALA A 43 -9.47 9.38 15.21
CA ALA A 43 -8.71 9.00 16.41
C ALA A 43 -8.10 7.59 16.28
N PHE A 44 -8.88 6.61 15.81
CA PHE A 44 -8.39 5.27 15.55
C PHE A 44 -7.30 5.25 14.46
N SER A 45 -7.45 6.10 13.43
CA SER A 45 -6.43 6.25 12.38
C SER A 45 -5.11 6.81 12.93
N VAL A 46 -5.17 7.80 13.84
CA VAL A 46 -3.96 8.30 14.54
C VAL A 46 -3.27 7.19 15.31
N VAL A 47 -4.01 6.38 16.06
CA VAL A 47 -3.44 5.29 16.87
C VAL A 47 -2.74 4.24 15.98
N SER A 48 -3.35 3.85 14.86
CA SER A 48 -2.80 2.83 13.96
C SER A 48 -1.70 3.35 13.03
N LEU A 49 -1.62 4.66 12.78
CA LEU A 49 -0.67 5.29 11.88
C LEU A 49 0.78 5.05 12.30
N TRP A 50 1.09 5.24 13.58
CA TRP A 50 2.46 5.22 14.07
C TRP A 50 3.13 3.85 14.02
N PRO A 51 2.49 2.75 14.45
CA PRO A 51 3.05 1.41 14.26
C PRO A 51 3.28 1.06 12.79
N ILE A 52 2.36 1.47 11.89
CA ILE A 52 2.49 1.22 10.45
C ILE A 52 3.70 1.97 9.87
N LEU A 53 3.86 3.26 10.20
CA LEU A 53 4.99 4.06 9.75
C LEU A 53 6.32 3.54 10.30
N ALA A 54 6.35 3.23 11.60
CA ALA A 54 7.54 2.67 12.24
C ALA A 54 7.97 1.36 11.56
N THR A 55 7.03 0.48 11.27
CA THR A 55 7.33 -0.79 10.60
C THR A 55 7.83 -0.57 9.16
N GLY A 56 7.27 0.41 8.44
CA GLY A 56 7.69 0.73 7.07
C GLY A 56 9.12 1.28 6.98
N VAL A 57 9.54 2.09 7.95
CA VAL A 57 10.81 2.81 7.93
C VAL A 57 11.85 2.16 8.86
N GLY A 58 11.44 1.88 10.09
CA GLY A 58 12.36 1.49 11.17
C GLY A 58 12.87 0.05 11.07
N THR A 59 12.31 -0.79 10.21
CA THR A 59 12.85 -2.13 9.94
C THR A 59 14.15 -2.11 9.12
N LEU A 60 14.59 -0.92 8.63
CA LEU A 60 15.84 -0.70 7.89
C LEU A 60 16.06 -1.67 6.73
N GLY A 61 14.96 -2.17 6.12
CA GLY A 61 15.00 -3.13 5.01
C GLY A 61 15.51 -4.54 5.38
N LEU A 62 15.77 -4.79 6.67
CA LEU A 62 16.27 -6.08 7.16
C LEU A 62 15.39 -7.27 6.70
N PRO A 63 14.04 -7.21 6.75
CA PRO A 63 13.21 -8.31 6.27
C PRO A 63 13.44 -8.65 4.80
N ARG A 64 13.62 -7.65 3.93
CA ARG A 64 13.92 -7.87 2.51
C ARG A 64 15.32 -8.43 2.29
N ALA A 65 16.29 -7.99 3.10
CA ALA A 65 17.63 -8.54 3.10
C ALA A 65 17.62 -10.04 3.48
N VAL A 66 16.84 -10.41 4.51
CA VAL A 66 16.63 -11.81 4.88
C VAL A 66 16.04 -12.61 3.73
N THR A 67 15.02 -12.09 3.03
CA THR A 67 14.48 -12.74 1.83
C THR A 67 15.56 -13.02 0.78
N PHE A 68 16.38 -12.00 0.48
CA PHE A 68 17.41 -12.10 -0.55
C PHE A 68 18.49 -13.14 -0.22
N TYR A 69 19.00 -13.12 1.00
CA TYR A 69 20.05 -14.05 1.41
C TYR A 69 19.54 -15.48 1.61
N LEU A 70 18.33 -15.66 2.17
CA LEU A 70 17.71 -16.99 2.28
C LEU A 70 17.37 -17.60 0.91
N ALA A 71 17.09 -16.78 -0.11
CA ALA A 71 16.90 -17.30 -1.46
C ALA A 71 18.21 -17.87 -2.06
N LYS A 72 19.37 -17.34 -1.62
CA LYS A 72 20.70 -17.81 -2.04
C LYS A 72 21.19 -19.01 -1.22
N ASP A 73 21.04 -18.94 0.10
CA ASP A 73 21.43 -20.00 1.02
C ASP A 73 20.28 -20.27 1.99
N ARG A 74 19.52 -21.34 1.70
CA ARG A 74 18.32 -21.73 2.46
C ARG A 74 18.64 -22.34 3.83
N GLN A 75 19.91 -22.67 4.09
CA GLN A 75 20.35 -23.36 5.31
C GLN A 75 21.02 -22.42 6.31
N ASP A 76 21.25 -21.16 5.96
CA ASP A 76 21.90 -20.19 6.86
C ASP A 76 20.94 -19.76 7.98
N THR A 77 20.97 -20.54 9.07
CA THR A 77 20.16 -20.27 10.26
C THR A 77 20.64 -19.06 11.05
N SER A 78 21.93 -18.70 10.93
CA SER A 78 22.51 -17.53 11.60
C SER A 78 21.94 -16.22 11.08
N LEU A 79 21.54 -16.20 9.82
CA LEU A 79 20.93 -15.06 9.14
C LEU A 79 19.57 -14.68 9.76
N VAL A 80 18.74 -15.70 10.04
CA VAL A 80 17.41 -15.49 10.64
C VAL A 80 17.56 -15.01 12.09
N THR A 81 18.44 -15.61 12.87
CA THR A 81 18.68 -15.25 14.27
C THR A 81 19.26 -13.83 14.38
N THR A 82 20.26 -13.51 13.54
CA THR A 82 20.87 -12.18 13.51
C THR A 82 19.87 -11.12 13.05
N GLY A 83 19.06 -11.43 12.04
CA GLY A 83 17.98 -10.57 11.57
C GLY A 83 16.93 -10.30 12.64
N ALA A 84 16.52 -11.35 13.39
CA ALA A 84 15.58 -11.23 14.51
C ALA A 84 16.13 -10.30 15.61
N PHE A 85 17.39 -10.49 16.00
CA PHE A 85 18.04 -9.67 17.01
C PHE A 85 18.12 -8.20 16.57
N ALA A 86 18.56 -7.95 15.33
CA ALA A 86 18.65 -6.60 14.78
C ALA A 86 17.27 -5.91 14.69
N LEU A 87 16.23 -6.64 14.28
CA LEU A 87 14.84 -6.14 14.26
C LEU A 87 14.32 -5.86 15.67
N GLY A 88 14.62 -6.71 16.64
CA GLY A 88 14.27 -6.49 18.05
C GLY A 88 14.88 -5.19 18.57
N LEU A 89 16.17 -4.96 18.35
CA LEU A 89 16.84 -3.74 18.77
C LEU A 89 16.28 -2.50 18.05
N ALA A 90 16.10 -2.57 16.73
CA ALA A 90 15.52 -1.49 15.93
C ALA A 90 14.08 -1.14 16.37
N SER A 91 13.30 -2.14 16.80
CA SER A 91 11.93 -1.92 17.28
C SER A 91 11.88 -1.17 18.61
N ILE A 92 12.78 -1.51 19.56
CA ILE A 92 12.87 -0.84 20.85
C ILE A 92 13.29 0.61 20.64
N LEU A 93 14.29 0.85 19.78
CA LEU A 93 14.74 2.20 19.45
C LEU A 93 13.62 3.02 18.79
N SER A 94 12.92 2.43 17.81
CA SER A 94 11.77 3.07 17.15
C SER A 94 10.64 3.39 18.13
N ALA A 95 10.34 2.48 19.06
CA ALA A 95 9.33 2.69 20.10
C ALA A 95 9.72 3.84 21.03
N ALA A 96 10.98 3.90 21.49
CA ALA A 96 11.48 4.95 22.36
C ALA A 96 11.42 6.33 21.67
N VAL A 97 11.91 6.41 20.43
CA VAL A 97 11.89 7.66 19.65
C VAL A 97 10.44 8.14 19.44
N LEU A 98 9.53 7.27 19.01
CA LEU A 98 8.15 7.64 18.79
C LEU A 98 7.41 7.97 20.09
N TYR A 99 7.67 7.25 21.17
CA TYR A 99 7.06 7.55 22.47
C TYR A 99 7.35 8.98 22.93
N CYS A 100 8.60 9.45 22.75
CA CYS A 100 9.01 10.81 23.06
C CYS A 100 8.47 11.84 22.05
N ALA A 101 8.39 11.48 20.76
CA ALA A 101 7.98 12.38 19.70
C ALA A 101 6.46 12.56 19.58
N LEU A 102 5.66 11.55 19.97
CA LEU A 102 4.21 11.52 19.79
C LEU A 102 3.47 12.77 20.29
N PRO A 103 3.77 13.37 21.44
CA PRO A 103 3.06 14.57 21.89
C PRO A 103 3.18 15.74 20.92
N LYS A 104 4.31 15.83 20.20
CA LYS A 104 4.54 16.85 19.17
C LYS A 104 3.93 16.45 17.83
N LEU A 105 4.06 15.18 17.46
CA LEU A 105 3.56 14.64 16.19
C LEU A 105 2.04 14.47 16.13
N ALA A 106 1.37 14.50 17.26
CA ALA A 106 -0.08 14.39 17.38
C ALA A 106 -0.64 15.53 18.26
N ALA A 107 -0.07 16.74 18.15
CA ALA A 107 -0.35 17.86 19.06
C ALA A 107 -1.82 18.31 19.04
N SER A 108 -2.52 18.17 17.91
CA SER A 108 -3.94 18.54 17.77
C SER A 108 -4.91 17.45 18.27
N GLN A 109 -4.39 16.32 18.79
CA GLN A 109 -5.21 15.20 19.21
C GLN A 109 -5.54 15.27 20.73
N PRO A 110 -6.69 14.77 21.15
CA PRO A 110 -7.01 14.65 22.57
C PRO A 110 -5.97 13.82 23.33
N PRO A 111 -5.69 14.14 24.61
CA PRO A 111 -4.71 13.40 25.42
C PRO A 111 -4.97 11.88 25.49
N SER A 112 -6.24 11.48 25.50
CA SER A 112 -6.63 10.06 25.44
C SER A 112 -6.19 9.36 24.17
N VAL A 113 -6.26 10.04 23.02
CA VAL A 113 -5.81 9.49 21.73
C VAL A 113 -4.30 9.34 21.71
N ILE A 114 -3.57 10.33 22.25
CA ILE A 114 -2.11 10.25 22.40
C ILE A 114 -1.71 9.09 23.31
N ALA A 115 -2.44 8.89 24.42
CA ALA A 115 -2.22 7.76 25.32
C ALA A 115 -2.43 6.42 24.60
N TYR A 116 -3.53 6.25 23.87
CA TYR A 116 -3.76 5.05 23.06
C TYR A 116 -2.69 4.86 21.96
N ALA A 117 -2.23 5.92 21.32
CA ALA A 117 -1.15 5.85 20.35
C ALA A 117 0.16 5.39 21.02
N ARG A 118 0.48 5.86 22.22
CA ARG A 118 1.63 5.37 22.99
C ARG A 118 1.50 3.88 23.35
N TRP A 119 0.32 3.43 23.78
CA TRP A 119 0.08 2.02 24.04
C TRP A 119 0.26 1.15 22.79
N SER A 120 -0.14 1.64 21.61
CA SER A 120 0.06 0.88 20.37
C SER A 120 1.53 0.68 20.00
N LEU A 121 2.47 1.49 20.52
CA LEU A 121 3.91 1.31 20.28
C LEU A 121 4.48 0.05 20.94
N VAL A 122 3.82 -0.49 21.98
CA VAL A 122 4.19 -1.77 22.59
C VAL A 122 4.13 -2.91 21.58
N LEU A 123 3.38 -2.74 20.50
CA LEU A 123 3.31 -3.72 19.40
C LEU A 123 4.57 -3.73 18.52
N LEU A 124 5.42 -2.72 18.54
CA LEU A 124 6.53 -2.59 17.59
C LEU A 124 7.51 -3.79 17.60
N PRO A 125 7.95 -4.31 18.75
CA PRO A 125 8.79 -5.51 18.76
C PRO A 125 8.11 -6.69 18.06
N LEU A 126 6.83 -6.89 18.33
CA LEU A 126 6.07 -7.97 17.75
C LEU A 126 5.81 -7.77 16.25
N LEU A 127 5.53 -6.55 15.81
CA LEU A 127 5.36 -6.21 14.40
C LEU A 127 6.65 -6.39 13.60
N TYR A 128 7.80 -5.98 14.15
CA TYR A 128 9.08 -6.11 13.48
C TYR A 128 9.49 -7.58 13.35
N LEU A 129 9.39 -8.34 14.44
CA LEU A 129 9.67 -9.76 14.44
C LEU A 129 8.67 -10.55 13.59
N GLY A 130 7.40 -10.18 13.59
CA GLY A 130 6.35 -10.77 12.77
C GLY A 130 6.55 -10.62 11.26
N ASN A 131 7.37 -9.66 10.83
CA ASN A 131 7.80 -9.56 9.44
C ASN A 131 8.75 -10.69 9.01
N LEU A 132 9.50 -11.30 9.92
CA LEU A 132 10.45 -12.38 9.57
C LEU A 132 9.75 -13.58 8.93
N PRO A 133 8.70 -14.19 9.52
CA PRO A 133 7.97 -15.27 8.88
C PRO A 133 7.49 -14.89 7.48
N TYR A 134 6.92 -13.71 7.34
CA TYR A 134 6.37 -13.22 6.08
C TYR A 134 7.43 -13.16 4.97
N TYR A 135 8.57 -12.54 5.24
CA TYR A 135 9.63 -12.35 4.27
C TYR A 135 10.51 -13.60 4.09
N ALA A 136 10.76 -14.37 5.14
CA ALA A 136 11.51 -15.62 5.06
C ALA A 136 10.77 -16.67 4.22
N LEU A 137 9.46 -16.86 4.44
CA LEU A 137 8.63 -17.79 3.66
C LEU A 137 8.56 -17.38 2.18
N GLN A 138 8.60 -16.09 1.88
CA GLN A 138 8.70 -15.60 0.51
C GLN A 138 10.05 -16.00 -0.13
N GLY A 139 11.18 -15.81 0.58
CA GLY A 139 12.51 -16.22 0.13
C GLY A 139 12.63 -17.72 -0.07
N LEU A 140 11.94 -18.51 0.72
CA LEU A 140 11.89 -19.97 0.63
C LEU A 140 10.87 -20.50 -0.40
N HIS A 141 10.17 -19.62 -1.11
CA HIS A 141 9.09 -19.94 -2.06
C HIS A 141 7.92 -20.74 -1.45
N ARG A 142 7.67 -20.63 -0.14
CA ARG A 142 6.53 -21.27 0.53
C ARG A 142 5.25 -20.43 0.39
N LEU A 143 4.79 -20.22 -0.85
CA LEU A 143 3.71 -19.29 -1.19
C LEU A 143 2.36 -19.63 -0.55
N ARG A 144 2.05 -20.90 -0.29
CA ARG A 144 0.79 -21.29 0.38
C ARG A 144 0.73 -20.76 1.81
N THR A 145 1.78 -20.98 2.59
CA THR A 145 1.89 -20.49 3.98
C THR A 145 1.94 -18.95 3.99
N TRP A 146 2.66 -18.36 3.06
CA TRP A 146 2.72 -16.90 2.88
C TRP A 146 1.34 -16.29 2.62
N ASN A 147 0.50 -16.89 1.77
CA ASN A 147 -0.87 -16.48 1.55
C ASN A 147 -1.76 -16.66 2.79
N ALA A 148 -1.58 -17.76 3.54
CA ALA A 148 -2.33 -18.01 4.77
C ALA A 148 -2.11 -16.91 5.83
N ILE A 149 -0.87 -16.39 5.96
CA ILE A 149 -0.55 -15.24 6.83
C ILE A 149 -1.46 -14.05 6.49
N ARG A 150 -1.57 -13.70 5.23
CA ARG A 150 -2.35 -12.55 4.75
C ARG A 150 -3.85 -12.71 4.99
N VAL A 151 -4.38 -13.89 4.71
CA VAL A 151 -5.80 -14.20 4.92
C VAL A 151 -6.16 -14.18 6.40
N GLN A 152 -5.34 -14.79 7.25
CA GLN A 152 -5.60 -14.84 8.70
C GLN A 152 -5.74 -13.42 9.30
N PHE A 153 -4.84 -12.50 8.95
CA PHE A 153 -4.96 -11.12 9.44
C PHE A 153 -6.29 -10.49 9.05
N SER A 154 -6.70 -10.60 7.78
CA SER A 154 -7.95 -10.01 7.29
C SER A 154 -9.17 -10.65 7.93
N VAL A 155 -9.14 -11.95 8.21
CA VAL A 155 -10.21 -12.65 8.93
C VAL A 155 -10.32 -12.15 10.37
N LEU A 156 -9.22 -12.17 11.13
CA LEU A 156 -9.20 -11.68 12.51
C LEU A 156 -9.64 -10.20 12.60
N TRP A 157 -9.17 -9.39 11.64
CA TRP A 157 -9.51 -7.98 11.54
C TRP A 157 -11.01 -7.75 11.32
N LEU A 158 -11.60 -8.46 10.37
CA LEU A 158 -13.04 -8.41 10.12
C LEU A 158 -13.85 -8.93 11.31
N THR A 159 -13.43 -10.06 11.89
CA THR A 159 -14.12 -10.67 13.05
C THR A 159 -14.17 -9.69 14.22
N MET A 160 -13.09 -8.98 14.53
CA MET A 160 -13.04 -7.97 15.59
C MET A 160 -14.06 -6.84 15.32
N HIS A 161 -14.13 -6.34 14.09
CA HIS A 161 -15.08 -5.28 13.74
C HIS A 161 -16.53 -5.76 13.75
N VAL A 162 -16.80 -6.98 13.30
CA VAL A 162 -18.13 -7.62 13.38
C VAL A 162 -18.53 -7.81 14.84
N ALA A 163 -17.62 -8.25 15.70
CA ALA A 163 -17.89 -8.35 17.15
C ALA A 163 -18.25 -6.98 17.74
N GLY A 164 -17.51 -5.92 17.39
CA GLY A 164 -17.84 -4.55 17.80
C GLY A 164 -19.24 -4.10 17.34
N TYR A 165 -19.61 -4.43 16.12
CA TYR A 165 -20.95 -4.15 15.59
C TYR A 165 -22.05 -4.91 16.32
N LEU A 166 -21.90 -6.22 16.53
CA LEU A 166 -22.88 -7.06 17.24
C LEU A 166 -23.03 -6.65 18.69
N LEU A 167 -21.94 -6.27 19.36
CA LEU A 167 -21.92 -5.77 20.73
C LEU A 167 -22.30 -4.29 20.86
N LYS A 168 -22.62 -3.62 19.72
CA LYS A 168 -22.98 -2.19 19.63
C LYS A 168 -21.93 -1.26 20.29
N ARG A 169 -20.65 -1.62 20.18
CA ARG A 169 -19.55 -0.83 20.76
C ARG A 169 -19.24 0.39 19.91
N THR A 170 -19.32 1.56 20.50
CA THR A 170 -19.01 2.86 19.88
C THR A 170 -17.80 3.54 20.53
N ASP A 171 -17.21 2.93 21.54
CA ASP A 171 -16.07 3.43 22.27
C ASP A 171 -14.76 3.13 21.54
N LEU A 172 -13.88 4.14 21.43
CA LEU A 172 -12.56 4.02 20.79
C LEU A 172 -11.70 2.93 21.45
N GLY A 173 -11.81 2.78 22.78
CA GLY A 173 -11.04 1.82 23.55
C GLY A 173 -11.21 0.39 23.06
N PHE A 174 -12.46 -0.04 22.80
CA PHE A 174 -12.73 -1.37 22.25
C PHE A 174 -11.97 -1.64 20.94
N TYR A 175 -11.97 -0.69 20.01
CA TYR A 175 -11.30 -0.86 18.73
C TYR A 175 -9.78 -0.79 18.84
N VAL A 176 -9.24 0.01 19.76
CA VAL A 176 -7.79 0.07 20.00
C VAL A 176 -7.29 -1.23 20.65
N TRP A 177 -7.96 -1.71 21.71
CA TRP A 177 -7.60 -2.97 22.34
C TRP A 177 -7.82 -4.17 21.42
N GLY A 178 -8.88 -4.12 20.60
CA GLY A 178 -9.13 -5.11 19.56
C GLY A 178 -8.02 -5.13 18.50
N TYR A 179 -7.54 -3.97 18.07
CA TYR A 179 -6.38 -3.86 17.17
C TYR A 179 -5.12 -4.47 17.78
N ILE A 180 -4.87 -4.17 19.06
CA ILE A 180 -3.72 -4.75 19.78
C ILE A 180 -3.87 -6.27 19.86
N LEU A 181 -5.02 -6.78 20.26
CA LEU A 181 -5.27 -8.21 20.39
C LEU A 181 -5.12 -8.95 19.04
N VAL A 182 -5.75 -8.45 17.97
CA VAL A 182 -5.64 -9.02 16.63
C VAL A 182 -4.19 -9.06 16.17
N THR A 183 -3.44 -7.98 16.39
CA THR A 183 -2.03 -7.89 16.02
C THR A 183 -1.17 -8.87 16.81
N VAL A 184 -1.41 -9.00 18.11
CA VAL A 184 -0.72 -9.96 18.98
C VAL A 184 -1.00 -11.40 18.54
N VAL A 185 -2.27 -11.77 18.41
CA VAL A 185 -2.67 -13.13 18.00
C VAL A 185 -2.08 -13.47 16.63
N HIS A 186 -2.21 -12.56 15.67
CA HIS A 186 -1.66 -12.76 14.32
C HIS A 186 -0.16 -13.02 14.34
N ASN A 187 0.61 -12.10 14.94
CA ASN A 187 2.07 -12.21 14.90
C ASN A 187 2.59 -13.38 15.71
N LEU A 188 2.03 -13.64 16.91
CA LEU A 188 2.44 -14.79 17.73
C LEU A 188 2.14 -16.13 17.04
N THR A 189 0.98 -16.26 16.39
CA THR A 189 0.65 -17.48 15.64
C THR A 189 1.70 -17.76 14.58
N TRP A 190 2.09 -16.75 13.80
CA TRP A 190 3.02 -16.97 12.70
C TRP A 190 4.47 -17.05 13.13
N LEU A 191 4.86 -16.39 14.22
CA LEU A 191 6.15 -16.64 14.85
C LEU A 191 6.25 -18.07 15.37
N ALA A 192 5.21 -18.58 16.02
CA ALA A 192 5.17 -19.98 16.49
C ALA A 192 5.25 -20.96 15.32
N VAL A 193 4.44 -20.77 14.26
CA VAL A 193 4.51 -21.59 13.04
C VAL A 193 5.89 -21.53 12.40
N PHE A 194 6.51 -20.35 12.38
CA PHE A 194 7.84 -20.18 11.81
C PHE A 194 8.91 -20.92 12.62
N VAL A 195 8.89 -20.79 13.95
CA VAL A 195 9.82 -21.48 14.84
C VAL A 195 9.72 -23.01 14.70
N VAL A 196 8.49 -23.54 14.58
CA VAL A 196 8.28 -24.99 14.36
C VAL A 196 8.78 -25.43 12.98
N GLN A 197 8.63 -24.61 11.96
CA GLN A 197 9.10 -24.93 10.60
C GLN A 197 10.60 -24.68 10.40
N PHE A 198 11.21 -23.86 11.26
CA PHE A 198 12.61 -23.48 11.30
C PHE A 198 13.19 -23.78 12.69
N PRO A 199 13.37 -25.05 13.07
CA PRO A 199 13.76 -25.42 14.42
C PRO A 199 15.24 -25.08 14.76
N ALA A 200 16.06 -24.76 13.77
CA ALA A 200 17.47 -24.45 13.98
C ALA A 200 17.69 -22.93 13.97
N PHE A 201 18.11 -22.41 15.13
CA PHE A 201 18.58 -21.05 15.29
C PHE A 201 20.11 -21.07 15.40
N GLY A 202 20.77 -20.40 14.45
CA GLY A 202 22.22 -20.27 14.48
C GLY A 202 22.69 -19.18 15.46
N PRO A 203 24.02 -19.03 15.67
CA PRO A 203 24.57 -17.96 16.50
C PRO A 203 24.32 -16.59 15.85
N ILE A 204 24.21 -15.55 16.68
CA ILE A 204 24.21 -14.16 16.22
C ILE A 204 25.62 -13.84 15.70
N ARG A 205 25.70 -13.36 14.47
CA ARG A 205 26.96 -13.08 13.79
C ARG A 205 27.01 -11.61 13.30
N THR A 206 28.09 -10.92 13.64
CA THR A 206 28.29 -9.51 13.26
C THR A 206 28.51 -9.33 11.76
N ASP A 207 29.17 -10.29 11.09
CA ASP A 207 29.32 -10.28 9.63
C ASP A 207 27.96 -10.35 8.93
N ARG A 208 27.06 -11.22 9.41
CA ARG A 208 25.69 -11.30 8.88
C ARG A 208 24.87 -10.04 9.16
N ALA A 209 25.03 -9.42 10.33
CA ALA A 209 24.38 -8.14 10.61
C ALA A 209 24.83 -7.05 9.63
N GLN A 210 26.14 -6.99 9.34
CA GLN A 210 26.69 -6.06 8.35
C GLN A 210 26.14 -6.33 6.94
N ASP A 211 26.07 -7.60 6.52
CA ASP A 211 25.53 -7.98 5.21
C ASP A 211 24.06 -7.56 5.09
N LEU A 212 23.24 -7.85 6.12
CA LEU A 212 21.84 -7.46 6.17
C LEU A 212 21.67 -5.93 6.10
N LEU A 213 22.47 -5.18 6.82
CA LEU A 213 22.42 -3.71 6.80
C LEU A 213 22.94 -3.13 5.49
N LYS A 214 24.03 -3.65 4.94
CA LYS A 214 24.57 -3.21 3.64
C LYS A 214 23.57 -3.38 2.50
N TYR A 215 22.75 -4.42 2.55
CA TYR A 215 21.68 -4.64 1.56
C TYR A 215 20.41 -3.87 1.90
N GLY A 216 19.94 -3.94 3.14
CA GLY A 216 18.65 -3.43 3.58
C GLY A 216 18.58 -1.90 3.63
N LEU A 217 19.63 -1.24 4.18
CA LEU A 217 19.63 0.20 4.40
C LEU A 217 19.54 1.01 3.09
N PRO A 218 20.35 0.74 2.04
CA PRO A 218 20.20 1.42 0.76
C PRO A 218 18.83 1.22 0.14
N LEU A 219 18.25 0.01 0.27
CA LEU A 219 16.93 -0.30 -0.24
C LEU A 219 15.84 0.49 0.50
N THR A 220 15.96 0.64 1.83
CA THR A 220 15.05 1.47 2.62
C THR A 220 15.18 2.94 2.23
N LEU A 221 16.40 3.47 2.17
CA LEU A 221 16.64 4.87 1.79
C LEU A 221 16.09 5.19 0.41
N ALA A 222 16.22 4.27 -0.55
CA ALA A 222 15.66 4.43 -1.89
C ALA A 222 14.11 4.43 -1.92
N SER A 223 13.47 3.68 -1.02
CA SER A 223 11.99 3.60 -0.93
C SER A 223 11.38 4.57 0.08
N LEU A 224 12.20 5.22 0.90
CA LEU A 224 11.75 6.11 1.98
C LEU A 224 10.90 7.29 1.48
N PRO A 225 11.30 8.05 0.41
CA PRO A 225 10.50 9.16 -0.08
C PRO A 225 9.10 8.73 -0.49
N GLN A 226 8.96 7.62 -1.20
CA GLN A 226 7.68 7.07 -1.62
C GLN A 226 6.83 6.63 -0.41
N SER A 227 7.44 5.91 0.54
CA SER A 227 6.74 5.41 1.73
C SER A 227 6.23 6.53 2.63
N LEU A 228 7.03 7.59 2.79
CA LEU A 228 6.64 8.77 3.55
C LEU A 228 5.59 9.62 2.81
N ASN A 229 5.75 9.80 1.50
CA ASN A 229 4.81 10.58 0.69
C ASN A 229 3.39 10.02 0.75
N LEU A 230 3.25 8.69 0.79
CA LEU A 230 1.95 8.01 0.93
C LEU A 230 1.24 8.22 2.29
N ARG A 231 1.92 8.77 3.30
CA ARG A 231 1.39 8.93 4.66
C ARG A 231 1.61 10.33 5.25
N LEU A 232 2.36 11.18 4.55
CA LEU A 232 2.71 12.52 5.03
C LEU A 232 1.47 13.36 5.31
N ASP A 233 0.46 13.24 4.47
CA ASP A 233 -0.84 13.87 4.63
C ASP A 233 -1.50 13.49 5.98
N GLN A 234 -1.54 12.19 6.29
CA GLN A 234 -2.12 11.70 7.55
C GLN A 234 -1.27 12.10 8.77
N VAL A 235 0.05 12.12 8.64
CA VAL A 235 0.97 12.56 9.71
C VAL A 235 0.75 14.04 10.02
N LEU A 236 0.74 14.89 8.99
CA LEU A 236 0.53 16.33 9.19
C LEU A 236 -0.90 16.65 9.65
N MET A 237 -1.89 15.91 9.16
CA MET A 237 -3.25 16.03 9.68
C MET A 237 -3.34 15.60 11.14
N ALA A 238 -2.67 14.54 11.57
CA ALA A 238 -2.63 14.14 12.97
C ALA A 238 -2.01 15.21 13.87
N ALA A 239 -1.02 15.97 13.35
CA ALA A 239 -0.36 17.04 14.08
C ALA A 239 -1.14 18.35 14.11
N LEU A 240 -1.85 18.70 13.03
CA LEU A 240 -2.33 20.04 12.78
C LEU A 240 -3.86 20.19 12.85
N VAL A 241 -4.64 19.09 12.73
CA VAL A 241 -6.09 19.20 12.65
C VAL A 241 -6.81 18.23 13.62
N PRO A 242 -8.03 18.56 14.07
CA PRO A 242 -8.83 17.67 14.90
C PRO A 242 -9.08 16.31 14.25
N PRO A 243 -9.28 15.23 15.05
CA PRO A 243 -9.42 13.86 14.54
C PRO A 243 -10.60 13.68 13.57
N ARG A 244 -11.67 14.48 13.70
CA ARG A 244 -12.82 14.44 12.79
C ARG A 244 -12.41 14.61 11.33
N PHE A 245 -11.57 15.59 11.01
CA PHE A 245 -11.15 15.84 9.62
C PHE A 245 -10.26 14.72 9.09
N LEU A 246 -9.39 14.16 9.93
CA LEU A 246 -8.60 12.99 9.54
C LEU A 246 -9.50 11.77 9.26
N GLY A 247 -10.56 11.57 10.06
CA GLY A 247 -11.52 10.49 9.82
C GLY A 247 -12.26 10.62 8.49
N LEU A 248 -12.70 11.83 8.14
CA LEU A 248 -13.30 12.12 6.83
C LEU A 248 -12.29 11.90 5.69
N TYR A 249 -11.06 12.38 5.87
CA TYR A 249 -9.99 12.25 4.89
C TYR A 249 -9.60 10.79 4.61
N VAL A 250 -9.48 9.97 5.64
CA VAL A 250 -9.15 8.53 5.49
C VAL A 250 -10.22 7.79 4.69
N ILE A 251 -11.50 8.16 4.82
CA ILE A 251 -12.57 7.60 3.99
C ILE A 251 -12.44 8.09 2.54
N ALA A 252 -12.13 9.36 2.33
CA ALA A 252 -11.89 9.90 0.99
C ALA A 252 -10.70 9.22 0.29
N VAL A 253 -9.59 8.98 1.01
CA VAL A 253 -8.43 8.22 0.52
C VAL A 253 -8.80 6.77 0.21
N ALA A 254 -9.56 6.10 1.11
CA ALA A 254 -10.00 4.73 0.89
C ALA A 254 -10.89 4.62 -0.36
N TRP A 255 -11.77 5.59 -0.58
CA TRP A 255 -12.61 5.66 -1.77
C TRP A 255 -11.82 5.84 -3.05
N SER A 256 -10.96 6.84 -3.12
CA SER A 256 -10.10 7.11 -4.30
C SER A 256 -9.12 5.97 -4.59
N GLY A 257 -8.71 5.23 -3.56
CA GLY A 257 -7.79 4.10 -3.64
C GLY A 257 -8.38 2.78 -4.15
N ILE A 258 -9.69 2.69 -4.38
CA ILE A 258 -10.37 1.44 -4.81
C ILE A 258 -9.74 0.86 -6.09
N THR A 259 -9.33 1.70 -7.02
CA THR A 259 -8.74 1.28 -8.30
C THR A 259 -7.25 1.01 -8.25
N THR A 260 -6.57 1.44 -7.20
CA THR A 260 -5.11 1.35 -7.06
C THR A 260 -4.55 -0.06 -7.23
N PRO A 261 -5.13 -1.14 -6.65
CA PRO A 261 -4.59 -2.49 -6.82
C PRO A 261 -4.57 -2.96 -8.28
N ALA A 262 -5.61 -2.64 -9.06
CA ALA A 262 -5.67 -3.00 -10.46
C ALA A 262 -4.62 -2.25 -11.30
N LEU A 263 -4.48 -0.95 -11.07
CA LEU A 263 -3.51 -0.11 -11.77
C LEU A 263 -2.06 -0.49 -11.42
N THR A 264 -1.80 -0.84 -10.16
CA THR A 264 -0.48 -1.32 -9.70
C THR A 264 -0.13 -2.67 -10.32
N ALA A 265 -1.08 -3.59 -10.41
CA ALA A 265 -0.87 -4.88 -11.08
C ALA A 265 -0.46 -4.70 -12.55
N PHE A 266 -1.06 -3.72 -13.24
CA PHE A 266 -0.70 -3.40 -14.62
C PHE A 266 0.76 -2.89 -14.73
N SER A 267 1.18 -2.02 -13.81
CA SER A 267 2.55 -1.51 -13.76
C SER A 267 3.58 -2.63 -13.48
N GLN A 268 3.24 -3.58 -12.59
CA GLN A 268 4.11 -4.73 -12.27
C GLN A 268 4.30 -5.69 -13.44
N VAL A 269 3.28 -5.88 -14.29
CA VAL A 269 3.39 -6.70 -15.50
C VAL A 269 4.26 -6.02 -16.55
N LEU A 270 4.24 -4.69 -16.63
CA LEU A 270 5.03 -3.96 -17.61
C LEU A 270 6.54 -4.08 -17.36
N PHE A 271 6.97 -4.13 -16.11
CA PHE A 271 8.38 -4.16 -15.72
C PHE A 271 9.18 -5.29 -16.42
N PRO A 272 8.82 -6.58 -16.32
CA PRO A 272 9.55 -7.66 -16.99
C PRO A 272 9.46 -7.59 -18.52
N ILE A 273 8.37 -7.05 -19.06
CA ILE A 273 8.20 -6.89 -20.51
C ILE A 273 9.19 -5.86 -21.05
N LEU A 274 9.37 -4.73 -20.35
CA LEU A 274 10.34 -3.71 -20.75
C LEU A 274 11.78 -4.22 -20.63
N LEU A 275 12.10 -5.00 -19.60
CA LEU A 275 13.43 -5.62 -19.44
C LEU A 275 13.80 -6.57 -20.57
N ALA A 276 12.82 -7.21 -21.22
CA ALA A 276 13.06 -8.13 -22.33
C ALA A 276 13.31 -7.42 -23.67
N ILE A 277 13.25 -6.09 -23.72
CA ILE A 277 13.49 -5.29 -24.93
C ILE A 277 14.89 -4.70 -24.85
N ASP A 278 15.78 -5.05 -25.78
CA ASP A 278 17.17 -4.54 -25.81
C ASP A 278 17.26 -3.09 -26.34
N ASP A 279 16.32 -2.67 -27.18
CA ASP A 279 16.32 -1.33 -27.78
C ASP A 279 15.64 -0.29 -26.87
N THR A 280 16.43 0.65 -26.37
CA THR A 280 15.96 1.72 -25.49
C THR A 280 14.85 2.58 -26.11
N HIS A 281 14.90 2.86 -27.41
CA HIS A 281 13.85 3.64 -28.08
C HIS A 281 12.52 2.88 -28.09
N ARG A 282 12.54 1.58 -28.34
CA ARG A 282 11.35 0.71 -28.27
C ARG A 282 10.82 0.59 -26.84
N GLN A 283 11.72 0.51 -25.83
CA GLN A 283 11.32 0.53 -24.42
C GLN A 283 10.51 1.78 -24.08
N PHE A 284 11.01 2.98 -24.46
CA PHE A 284 10.30 4.22 -24.19
C PHE A 284 9.01 4.39 -24.99
N THR A 285 8.97 3.91 -26.23
CA THR A 285 7.75 3.91 -27.04
C THR A 285 6.68 3.03 -26.39
N MET A 286 7.06 1.85 -25.91
CA MET A 286 6.15 0.96 -25.20
C MET A 286 5.72 1.54 -23.85
N LEU A 287 6.64 2.16 -23.10
CA LEU A 287 6.34 2.85 -21.85
C LEU A 287 5.34 4.00 -22.06
N ALA A 288 5.55 4.82 -23.09
CA ALA A 288 4.64 5.91 -23.42
C ALA A 288 3.23 5.42 -23.74
N ARG A 289 3.12 4.36 -24.55
CA ARG A 289 1.83 3.72 -24.85
C ARG A 289 1.16 3.16 -23.60
N SER A 290 1.92 2.47 -22.75
CA SER A 290 1.42 1.91 -21.50
C SER A 290 0.98 3.01 -20.54
N ALA A 291 1.72 4.13 -20.47
CA ALA A 291 1.35 5.30 -19.68
C ALA A 291 0.00 5.89 -20.14
N ARG A 292 -0.18 6.08 -21.46
CA ARG A 292 -1.46 6.58 -22.00
C ARG A 292 -2.63 5.65 -21.67
N LEU A 293 -2.47 4.35 -21.92
CA LEU A 293 -3.52 3.35 -21.65
C LEU A 293 -3.88 3.31 -20.16
N THR A 294 -2.89 3.30 -19.28
CA THR A 294 -3.10 3.31 -17.83
C THR A 294 -3.80 4.60 -17.39
N THR A 295 -3.38 5.75 -17.91
CA THR A 295 -3.99 7.05 -17.60
C THR A 295 -5.44 7.12 -18.09
N MET A 296 -5.73 6.62 -19.29
CA MET A 296 -7.12 6.55 -19.82
C MET A 296 -8.00 5.64 -18.95
N CYS A 297 -7.52 4.47 -18.57
CA CYS A 297 -8.25 3.56 -17.68
C CYS A 297 -8.45 4.21 -16.29
N ALA A 298 -7.42 4.83 -15.72
CA ALA A 298 -7.51 5.54 -14.46
C ALA A 298 -8.51 6.70 -14.51
N ALA A 299 -8.51 7.48 -15.61
CA ALA A 299 -9.46 8.58 -15.82
C ALA A 299 -10.90 8.07 -15.92
N ALA A 300 -11.13 7.00 -16.66
CA ALA A 300 -12.46 6.39 -16.75
C ALA A 300 -12.96 5.90 -15.38
N CYS A 301 -12.10 5.22 -14.61
CA CYS A 301 -12.41 4.82 -13.24
C CYS A 301 -12.64 6.02 -12.31
N ALA A 302 -11.82 7.07 -12.41
CA ALA A 302 -11.97 8.28 -11.63
C ALA A 302 -13.31 8.98 -11.87
N VAL A 303 -13.76 9.07 -13.15
CA VAL A 303 -15.08 9.62 -13.49
C VAL A 303 -16.20 8.84 -12.80
N VAL A 304 -16.15 7.50 -12.84
CA VAL A 304 -17.15 6.66 -12.15
C VAL A 304 -17.11 6.92 -10.63
N LEU A 305 -15.93 6.96 -10.02
CA LEU A 305 -15.78 7.21 -8.57
C LEU A 305 -16.30 8.60 -8.19
N ILE A 306 -16.04 9.62 -9.00
CA ILE A 306 -16.51 11.00 -8.79
C ILE A 306 -18.06 11.05 -8.84
N ILE A 307 -18.66 10.44 -9.85
CA ILE A 307 -20.13 10.41 -10.00
C ILE A 307 -20.78 9.65 -8.84
N CYS A 308 -20.18 8.54 -8.41
CA CYS A 308 -20.74 7.69 -7.37
C CYS A 308 -20.51 8.25 -5.94
N ALA A 309 -19.42 8.98 -5.69
CA ALA A 309 -19.01 9.40 -4.34
C ALA A 309 -20.10 10.13 -3.53
N PRO A 310 -20.86 11.11 -4.06
CA PRO A 310 -21.86 11.83 -3.30
C PRO A 310 -22.98 10.96 -2.76
N VAL A 311 -23.31 9.87 -3.44
CA VAL A 311 -24.37 8.92 -3.04
C VAL A 311 -23.77 7.74 -2.26
N ALA A 312 -22.71 7.15 -2.77
CA ALA A 312 -22.16 5.92 -2.22
C ALA A 312 -21.47 6.13 -0.86
N ILE A 313 -20.76 7.24 -0.64
CA ILE A 313 -20.08 7.49 0.64
C ILE A 313 -21.08 7.62 1.79
N PRO A 314 -22.13 8.46 1.74
CA PRO A 314 -23.13 8.51 2.79
C PRO A 314 -23.90 7.19 2.95
N LEU A 315 -24.15 6.46 1.87
CA LEU A 315 -24.85 5.18 1.89
C LEU A 315 -24.01 4.09 2.58
N ILE A 316 -22.72 3.99 2.23
CA ILE A 316 -21.82 2.93 2.71
C ILE A 316 -21.30 3.24 4.11
N TYR A 317 -20.81 4.46 4.36
CA TYR A 317 -20.17 4.84 5.62
C TYR A 317 -21.11 5.56 6.61
N GLY A 318 -22.27 6.02 6.15
CA GLY A 318 -23.25 6.76 6.93
C GLY A 318 -23.25 8.26 6.62
N ARG A 319 -24.38 8.92 6.91
CA ARG A 319 -24.60 10.37 6.59
C ARG A 319 -23.57 11.30 7.25
N ALA A 320 -23.01 10.91 8.40
CA ALA A 320 -21.95 11.68 9.08
C ALA A 320 -20.66 11.85 8.23
N PHE A 321 -20.46 11.01 7.21
CA PHE A 321 -19.33 11.07 6.29
C PHE A 321 -19.65 11.78 4.97
N ALA A 322 -20.83 12.38 4.82
CA ALA A 322 -21.19 13.09 3.57
C ALA A 322 -20.18 14.17 3.15
N GLU A 323 -19.59 14.87 4.12
CA GLU A 323 -18.55 15.88 3.88
C GLU A 323 -17.29 15.28 3.22
N ALA A 324 -17.02 14.00 3.38
CA ALA A 324 -15.89 13.33 2.73
C ALA A 324 -16.07 13.17 1.20
N ALA A 325 -17.29 13.29 0.68
CA ALA A 325 -17.59 13.07 -0.72
C ALA A 325 -16.83 14.03 -1.65
N LEU A 326 -16.78 15.32 -1.34
CA LEU A 326 -16.05 16.30 -2.14
C LEU A 326 -14.54 16.03 -2.12
N ALA A 327 -13.98 15.73 -0.95
CA ALA A 327 -12.58 15.34 -0.82
C ALA A 327 -12.26 14.06 -1.62
N ALA A 328 -13.17 13.08 -1.60
CA ALA A 328 -13.07 11.85 -2.37
C ALA A 328 -13.13 12.11 -3.90
N CYS A 329 -13.95 13.05 -4.36
CA CYS A 329 -13.96 13.47 -5.77
C CYS A 329 -12.61 14.07 -6.18
N ILE A 330 -12.06 14.98 -5.36
CA ILE A 330 -10.76 15.61 -5.63
C ILE A 330 -9.65 14.55 -5.68
N LEU A 331 -9.59 13.66 -4.69
CA LEU A 331 -8.58 12.59 -4.64
C LEU A 331 -8.77 11.57 -5.77
N SER A 332 -10.00 11.27 -6.18
CA SER A 332 -10.27 10.40 -7.33
C SER A 332 -9.73 11.00 -8.63
N ALA A 333 -9.88 12.31 -8.83
CA ALA A 333 -9.23 13.00 -9.96
C ALA A 333 -7.70 12.91 -9.84
N GLY A 334 -7.14 13.07 -8.64
CA GLY A 334 -5.72 12.92 -8.36
C GLY A 334 -5.16 11.52 -8.59
N SER A 335 -6.00 10.47 -8.46
CA SER A 335 -5.59 9.08 -8.69
C SER A 335 -5.11 8.82 -10.13
N VAL A 336 -5.51 9.66 -11.09
CA VAL A 336 -5.03 9.62 -12.48
C VAL A 336 -3.53 9.95 -12.54
N PHE A 337 -3.09 11.00 -11.83
CA PHE A 337 -1.67 11.35 -11.75
C PHE A 337 -0.87 10.30 -10.97
N LEU A 338 -1.47 9.73 -9.91
CA LEU A 338 -0.84 8.66 -9.14
C LEU A 338 -0.63 7.41 -9.99
N ALA A 339 -1.58 7.03 -10.84
CA ALA A 339 -1.46 5.92 -11.77
C ALA A 339 -0.36 6.17 -12.81
N LEU A 340 -0.29 7.39 -13.35
CA LEU A 340 0.76 7.81 -14.26
C LEU A 340 2.14 7.76 -13.60
N ASN A 341 2.27 8.25 -12.36
CA ASN A 341 3.51 8.17 -11.58
C ASN A 341 3.97 6.73 -11.39
N ASN A 342 3.07 5.82 -11.04
CA ASN A 342 3.40 4.42 -10.83
C ASN A 342 3.93 3.76 -12.11
N ILE A 343 3.24 3.93 -13.24
CA ILE A 343 3.65 3.29 -14.50
C ILE A 343 4.98 3.86 -15.03
N LEU A 344 5.17 5.18 -14.94
CA LEU A 344 6.41 5.83 -15.35
C LEU A 344 7.57 5.43 -14.44
N SER A 345 7.36 5.40 -13.12
CA SER A 345 8.40 5.00 -12.16
C SER A 345 8.87 3.56 -12.39
N GLU A 346 7.95 2.61 -12.62
CA GLU A 346 8.32 1.24 -12.95
C GLU A 346 9.03 1.15 -14.31
N GLY A 347 8.60 1.91 -15.30
CA GLY A 347 9.27 1.99 -16.59
C GLY A 347 10.70 2.52 -16.48
N PHE A 348 10.92 3.62 -15.75
CA PHE A 348 12.27 4.16 -15.52
C PHE A 348 13.17 3.17 -14.76
N ARG A 349 12.62 2.43 -13.80
CA ARG A 349 13.36 1.37 -13.09
C ARG A 349 13.76 0.23 -14.03
N ALA A 350 12.87 -0.17 -14.94
CA ALA A 350 13.15 -1.21 -15.94
C ALA A 350 14.26 -0.82 -16.92
N VAL A 351 14.32 0.46 -17.28
CA VAL A 351 15.38 0.99 -18.17
C VAL A 351 16.69 1.29 -17.41
N GLY A 352 16.74 1.04 -16.08
CA GLY A 352 17.92 1.31 -15.25
C GLY A 352 18.07 2.76 -14.78
N LEU A 353 17.14 3.63 -15.08
CA LEU A 353 17.16 5.07 -14.75
C LEU A 353 16.50 5.35 -13.37
N THR A 354 16.93 4.64 -12.34
CA THR A 354 16.32 4.64 -11.00
C THR A 354 16.36 5.98 -10.26
N LYS A 355 17.26 6.88 -10.64
CA LYS A 355 17.37 8.23 -10.04
C LYS A 355 16.15 9.13 -10.35
N HIS A 356 15.54 8.98 -11.52
CA HIS A 356 14.43 9.83 -11.95
C HIS A 356 13.17 9.65 -11.09
N PRO A 357 12.69 8.40 -10.80
CA PRO A 357 11.63 8.20 -9.83
C PRO A 357 11.95 8.75 -8.43
N MET A 358 13.18 8.61 -7.97
CA MET A 358 13.60 9.15 -6.68
C MET A 358 13.46 10.69 -6.63
N TYR A 359 13.92 11.40 -7.65
CA TYR A 359 13.76 12.87 -7.73
C TYR A 359 12.29 13.29 -7.81
N ALA A 360 11.47 12.57 -8.58
CA ALA A 360 10.05 12.84 -8.67
C ALA A 360 9.34 12.67 -7.30
N GLU A 361 9.67 11.60 -6.57
CA GLU A 361 9.12 11.37 -5.24
C GLU A 361 9.60 12.40 -4.22
N LEU A 362 10.86 12.82 -4.27
CA LEU A 362 11.40 13.86 -3.38
C LEU A 362 10.74 15.22 -3.64
N THR A 363 10.55 15.59 -4.91
CA THR A 363 9.87 16.84 -5.26
C THR A 363 8.39 16.80 -4.86
N GLY A 364 7.70 15.67 -5.09
CA GLY A 364 6.34 15.45 -4.63
C GLY A 364 6.23 15.53 -3.10
N PHE A 365 7.13 14.88 -2.37
CA PHE A 365 7.17 14.92 -0.91
C PHE A 365 7.36 16.35 -0.38
N ALA A 366 8.31 17.11 -0.92
CA ALA A 366 8.53 18.49 -0.54
C ALA A 366 7.31 19.37 -0.85
N ALA A 367 6.71 19.21 -2.04
CA ALA A 367 5.49 19.92 -2.41
C ALA A 367 4.31 19.55 -1.49
N THR A 368 4.13 18.28 -1.16
CA THR A 368 3.11 17.83 -0.20
C THR A 368 3.29 18.52 1.15
N GLY A 369 4.51 18.52 1.70
CA GLY A 369 4.81 19.13 2.99
C GLY A 369 4.49 20.62 3.01
N VAL A 370 4.97 21.38 2.02
CA VAL A 370 4.74 22.82 1.91
C VAL A 370 3.24 23.13 1.76
N LEU A 371 2.57 22.46 0.83
CA LEU A 371 1.14 22.70 0.56
C LEU A 371 0.27 22.33 1.75
N LEU A 372 0.56 21.24 2.45
CA LEU A 372 -0.20 20.87 3.64
C LEU A 372 -0.06 21.89 4.76
N VAL A 373 1.16 22.37 5.05
CA VAL A 373 1.37 23.40 6.07
C VAL A 373 0.63 24.69 5.72
N MET A 374 0.53 25.03 4.44
CA MET A 374 -0.17 26.26 3.99
C MET A 374 -1.69 26.09 3.96
N LEU A 375 -2.21 24.94 3.55
CA LEU A 375 -3.63 24.73 3.26
C LEU A 375 -4.41 24.17 4.46
N LEU A 376 -3.83 23.30 5.29
CA LEU A 376 -4.52 22.67 6.42
C LEU A 376 -5.13 23.67 7.42
N PRO A 377 -4.46 24.79 7.79
CA PRO A 377 -5.04 25.73 8.74
C PRO A 377 -6.33 26.39 8.25
N ARG A 378 -6.49 26.57 6.92
CA ARG A 378 -7.67 27.20 6.32
C ARG A 378 -8.73 26.20 5.87
N TRP A 379 -8.31 25.10 5.27
CA TRP A 379 -9.18 24.07 4.69
C TRP A 379 -8.70 22.66 5.11
N PRO A 380 -9.00 22.21 6.34
CA PRO A 380 -8.44 20.97 6.88
C PRO A 380 -8.64 19.73 6.00
N LEU A 381 -9.85 19.55 5.45
CA LEU A 381 -10.19 18.38 4.63
C LEU A 381 -9.84 18.60 3.15
N LEU A 382 -10.31 19.70 2.58
CA LEU A 382 -10.11 19.98 1.15
C LEU A 382 -8.67 20.36 0.85
N GLY A 383 -8.01 21.10 1.76
CA GLY A 383 -6.61 21.45 1.63
C GLY A 383 -5.69 20.24 1.58
N ALA A 384 -5.96 19.21 2.40
CA ALA A 384 -5.24 17.94 2.32
C ALA A 384 -5.42 17.26 0.95
N SER A 385 -6.67 17.22 0.47
CA SER A 385 -6.98 16.58 -0.82
C SER A 385 -6.33 17.31 -1.99
N VAL A 386 -6.41 18.64 -2.02
CA VAL A 386 -5.80 19.47 -3.06
C VAL A 386 -4.28 19.39 -3.02
N ALA A 387 -3.66 19.43 -1.83
CA ALA A 387 -2.22 19.27 -1.67
C ALA A 387 -1.72 17.96 -2.27
N SER A 388 -2.41 16.85 -1.98
CA SER A 388 -2.05 15.53 -2.53
C SER A 388 -2.16 15.50 -4.06
N VAL A 389 -3.23 16.05 -4.65
CA VAL A 389 -3.41 16.08 -6.10
C VAL A 389 -2.33 16.91 -6.80
N ILE A 390 -2.04 18.10 -6.29
CA ILE A 390 -1.00 18.99 -6.85
C ILE A 390 0.37 18.28 -6.76
N SER A 391 0.67 17.62 -5.65
CA SER A 391 1.93 16.90 -5.47
C SER A 391 2.07 15.73 -6.43
N TYR A 392 0.99 14.96 -6.67
CA TYR A 392 0.99 13.90 -7.66
C TYR A 392 1.19 14.44 -9.08
N ALA A 393 0.58 15.59 -9.40
CA ALA A 393 0.77 16.25 -10.68
C ALA A 393 2.21 16.77 -10.86
N ILE A 394 2.83 17.33 -9.81
CA ILE A 394 4.24 17.75 -9.82
C ILE A 394 5.15 16.54 -10.06
N SER A 395 4.97 15.43 -9.34
CA SER A 395 5.75 14.21 -9.54
C SER A 395 5.61 13.67 -10.97
N ALA A 396 4.40 13.68 -11.55
CA ALA A 396 4.16 13.28 -12.93
C ALA A 396 4.90 14.20 -13.92
N ALA A 397 4.84 15.52 -13.70
CA ALA A 397 5.53 16.49 -14.54
C ALA A 397 7.06 16.31 -14.51
N VAL A 398 7.64 16.00 -13.34
CA VAL A 398 9.07 15.70 -13.19
C VAL A 398 9.43 14.43 -13.97
N LEU A 399 8.64 13.34 -13.88
CA LEU A 399 8.89 12.11 -14.62
C LEU A 399 8.80 12.33 -16.14
N ILE A 400 7.75 13.02 -16.60
CA ILE A 400 7.59 13.32 -18.05
C ILE A 400 8.73 14.19 -18.54
N SER A 401 9.11 15.24 -17.81
CA SER A 401 10.22 16.11 -18.20
C SER A 401 11.56 15.35 -18.24
N SER A 402 11.74 14.40 -17.33
CA SER A 402 12.91 13.52 -17.32
C SER A 402 12.96 12.62 -18.56
N ALA A 403 11.82 12.03 -18.96
CA ALA A 403 11.72 11.23 -20.17
C ALA A 403 12.05 12.04 -21.43
N THR A 404 11.56 13.28 -21.51
CA THR A 404 11.81 14.18 -22.63
C THR A 404 13.28 14.58 -22.71
N ARG A 405 13.90 14.92 -21.58
CA ARG A 405 15.33 15.31 -21.52
C ARG A 405 16.28 14.16 -21.87
N SER A 406 15.87 12.93 -21.60
CA SER A 406 16.63 11.73 -22.00
C SER A 406 16.59 11.48 -23.51
N GLY A 407 15.94 12.32 -24.31
CA GLY A 407 15.78 12.15 -25.76
C GLY A 407 14.87 10.98 -26.15
N ALA A 408 14.18 10.40 -25.18
CA ALA A 408 13.42 9.17 -25.37
C ALA A 408 12.15 9.36 -26.20
N ALA A 409 11.37 10.42 -25.90
CA ALA A 409 10.16 10.80 -26.63
C ALA A 409 9.68 12.20 -26.20
N PRO A 410 9.00 12.95 -27.06
CA PRO A 410 8.40 14.24 -26.67
C PRO A 410 7.31 14.04 -25.62
N SER A 411 7.12 15.02 -24.73
CA SER A 411 6.15 14.95 -23.62
C SER A 411 4.72 14.62 -24.07
N ARG A 412 4.32 15.07 -25.24
CA ARG A 412 3.01 14.78 -25.85
C ARG A 412 2.75 13.28 -26.00
N THR A 413 3.79 12.49 -26.29
CA THR A 413 3.66 11.02 -26.49
C THR A 413 3.23 10.29 -25.22
N PHE A 414 3.45 10.87 -24.02
CA PHE A 414 3.04 10.26 -22.76
C PHE A 414 1.62 10.66 -22.31
N ILE A 415 1.09 11.77 -22.82
CA ILE A 415 -0.15 12.39 -22.32
C ILE A 415 -1.27 12.27 -23.35
N VAL A 416 -0.97 12.52 -24.64
CA VAL A 416 -2.00 12.63 -25.69
C VAL A 416 -2.38 11.25 -26.22
N PRO A 417 -3.65 10.81 -26.07
CA PRO A 417 -4.11 9.54 -26.64
C PRO A 417 -3.97 9.50 -28.16
N GLU A 418 -3.55 8.37 -28.68
CA GLU A 418 -3.48 8.09 -30.12
C GLU A 418 -4.67 7.22 -30.56
N ALA A 419 -5.06 7.31 -31.83
CA ALA A 419 -6.14 6.48 -32.37
C ALA A 419 -5.90 4.98 -32.19
N SER A 420 -4.62 4.56 -32.21
CA SER A 420 -4.19 3.18 -31.95
C SER A 420 -4.53 2.68 -30.54
N ASP A 421 -4.59 3.57 -29.54
CA ASP A 421 -4.86 3.22 -28.15
C ASP A 421 -6.33 2.80 -27.96
N PHE A 422 -7.24 3.47 -28.65
CA PHE A 422 -8.67 3.09 -28.63
C PHE A 422 -8.92 1.70 -29.25
N GLY A 423 -8.12 1.31 -30.25
CA GLY A 423 -8.15 -0.03 -30.84
C GLY A 423 -7.82 -1.12 -29.82
N VAL A 424 -6.82 -0.88 -28.95
CA VAL A 424 -6.42 -1.81 -27.87
C VAL A 424 -7.53 -1.93 -26.83
N ILE A 425 -8.08 -0.81 -26.38
CA ILE A 425 -9.17 -0.80 -25.40
C ILE A 425 -10.38 -1.58 -25.93
N ARG A 426 -10.78 -1.36 -27.18
CA ARG A 426 -11.87 -2.14 -27.82
C ARG A 426 -11.59 -3.63 -27.85
N ARG A 427 -10.34 -4.03 -28.14
CA ARG A 427 -9.92 -5.44 -28.14
C ARG A 427 -10.02 -6.04 -26.74
N LEU A 428 -9.48 -5.37 -25.71
CA LEU A 428 -9.56 -5.82 -24.32
C LEU A 428 -11.00 -5.97 -23.82
N ILE A 429 -11.88 -5.02 -24.15
CA ILE A 429 -13.30 -5.11 -23.80
C ILE A 429 -13.98 -6.29 -24.51
N ARG A 430 -13.63 -6.55 -25.77
CA ARG A 430 -14.18 -7.69 -26.52
C ARG A 430 -13.73 -9.02 -25.93
N GLU A 431 -12.45 -9.16 -25.60
CA GLU A 431 -11.88 -10.36 -24.99
C GLU A 431 -12.48 -10.61 -23.60
N ALA A 432 -12.59 -9.58 -22.75
CA ALA A 432 -13.25 -9.67 -21.45
C ALA A 432 -14.72 -10.13 -21.58
N ARG A 433 -15.46 -9.63 -22.56
CA ARG A 433 -16.85 -10.09 -22.83
C ARG A 433 -16.92 -11.55 -23.28
N LEU A 434 -15.92 -12.03 -24.00
CA LEU A 434 -15.86 -13.44 -24.43
C LEU A 434 -15.53 -14.38 -23.26
N THR A 435 -14.70 -13.93 -22.33
CA THR A 435 -14.31 -14.71 -21.14
C THR A 435 -15.45 -14.81 -20.10
N ILE A 436 -16.36 -13.83 -20.07
CA ILE A 436 -17.52 -13.78 -19.14
C ILE A 436 -18.72 -14.60 -19.70
N ARG A 437 -18.72 -14.97 -20.97
CA ARG A 437 -19.78 -15.84 -21.49
C ARG A 437 -19.61 -17.23 -20.87
N PRO A 438 -20.64 -17.77 -20.14
CA PRO A 438 -20.57 -19.13 -19.63
C PRO A 438 -20.41 -20.06 -20.83
N VAL A 439 -19.43 -20.98 -20.74
CA VAL A 439 -19.31 -22.08 -21.67
C VAL A 439 -20.68 -22.79 -21.66
N ARG A 440 -21.46 -22.62 -22.72
CA ARG A 440 -22.63 -23.43 -22.93
C ARG A 440 -22.14 -24.86 -23.02
N THR A 441 -22.41 -25.63 -21.99
CA THR A 441 -22.29 -27.07 -22.03
C THR A 441 -23.23 -27.54 -23.13
N GLU A 442 -22.69 -27.78 -24.33
CA GLU A 442 -23.36 -28.59 -25.30
C GLU A 442 -23.53 -29.98 -24.65
N LYS A 443 -24.79 -30.27 -24.31
CA LYS A 443 -25.21 -31.63 -24.02
C LYS A 443 -24.91 -32.44 -25.28
N CYS A 444 -23.90 -33.28 -25.26
CA CYS A 444 -23.85 -34.44 -26.11
C CYS A 444 -25.08 -35.30 -25.76
N ILE A 445 -26.16 -35.08 -26.51
CA ILE A 445 -27.22 -36.07 -26.69
C ILE A 445 -26.79 -36.80 -27.96
N SER A 446 -26.34 -38.05 -27.80
CA SER A 446 -26.70 -39.13 -28.70
C SER A 446 -25.75 -40.29 -28.61
N CYS A 447 -26.35 -41.41 -28.39
CA CYS A 447 -26.05 -42.80 -28.66
C CYS A 447 -25.01 -43.47 -27.79
#